data_719ce211aaf75f61c9b628829f9f0f5c
#
_entry.id   719ce211aaf75f61c9b628829f9f0f5c
#
_cell.length_a   1.000
_cell.length_b   1.000
_cell.length_c   1.000
_cell.angle_alpha   90.00
_cell.angle_beta   90.00
_cell.angle_gamma   90.00
#
_symmetry.space_group_name_H-M   'P 1'
#
loop_
_entity.id
_entity.type
_entity.pdbx_description
1 polymer ?
#
loop_
_entity_poly.entity_id
_entity_poly.type
_entity_poly.pdbx_seq_one_letter_code
_entity_poly.pdbx_strand_id
1 'polypeptide(L)'
;MDHSPGAFIGLLLAPLIMGCLAEAAGGSQPVAAAVAVVEGPAPPPRPLNVLIDSLRLDPKTIRFHVDKSERQFHVFVNDSLLKTYPCVLGEKPVGDKFHQGDRKTPEGTFTFRSKRVHDSWHKFIWVDYPNAESWKRYNERKAQGLIPAGKDIGGEIGIHGVPDGYDHWIDAGQDWTWGCIALRNADVDEIYPYIRPEKTMMVIEP
;
A
#
# COMPACT_ATOMS: atom_id res chain seq x y z
N MET A 1 42.25 -26.93 34.33
CA MET A 1 42.16 -28.19 33.62
C MET A 1 41.56 -27.85 32.27
N ASP A 2 42.23 -27.29 31.37
CA ASP A 2 43.29 -27.76 30.47
C ASP A 2 42.80 -28.89 29.53
N HIS A 3 42.66 -28.54 28.26
CA HIS A 3 43.16 -29.22 27.07
C HIS A 3 42.55 -28.71 25.77
N SER A 4 43.30 -27.92 25.06
CA SER A 4 43.45 -27.86 23.59
C SER A 4 44.55 -28.88 23.19
N PRO A 5 44.89 -29.15 21.94
CA PRO A 5 44.43 -28.80 20.59
C PRO A 5 44.47 -30.00 19.60
N GLY A 6 44.20 -29.77 18.32
CA GLY A 6 44.45 -30.75 17.25
C GLY A 6 44.35 -30.17 15.83
N ALA A 7 45.44 -29.64 15.34
CA ALA A 7 45.63 -29.27 13.94
C ALA A 7 45.94 -30.50 13.09
N PHE A 8 45.33 -30.65 11.91
CA PHE A 8 45.80 -31.53 10.85
C PHE A 8 45.99 -30.74 9.55
N ILE A 9 47.27 -30.64 9.20
CA ILE A 9 47.79 -30.20 7.91
C ILE A 9 47.79 -31.39 7.00
N GLY A 10 47.04 -31.36 5.89
CA GLY A 10 47.09 -32.35 4.82
C GLY A 10 47.63 -31.71 3.53
N LEU A 11 48.92 -31.92 3.31
CA LEU A 11 49.62 -31.59 2.06
C LEU A 11 49.36 -32.69 1.06
N LEU A 12 48.81 -32.36 -0.15
CA LEU A 12 48.78 -33.31 -1.27
C LEU A 12 49.22 -32.61 -2.55
N LEU A 13 50.25 -33.25 -3.13
CA LEU A 13 50.97 -32.94 -4.34
C LEU A 13 50.06 -32.85 -5.60
N ALA A 14 50.42 -31.94 -6.47
CA ALA A 14 50.00 -31.87 -7.85
C ALA A 14 50.81 -32.85 -8.72
N PRO A 15 50.23 -33.44 -9.77
CA PRO A 15 50.99 -33.92 -10.92
C PRO A 15 50.94 -32.90 -12.06
N LEU A 16 52.12 -32.59 -12.56
CA LEU A 16 52.41 -31.88 -13.76
C LEU A 16 52.05 -32.80 -14.94
N ILE A 17 51.12 -32.37 -15.83
CA ILE A 17 50.95 -32.99 -17.14
C ILE A 17 51.24 -31.94 -18.19
N MET A 18 52.34 -32.18 -18.87
CA MET A 18 52.80 -31.50 -20.05
C MET A 18 52.10 -32.14 -21.25
N GLY A 19 51.41 -31.37 -22.11
CA GLY A 19 50.81 -31.97 -23.30
C GLY A 19 50.23 -30.97 -24.28
N CYS A 20 50.95 -30.76 -25.34
CA CYS A 20 50.58 -30.38 -26.70
C CYS A 20 49.82 -29.09 -26.98
N LEU A 21 50.55 -28.21 -27.63
CA LEU A 21 50.08 -27.18 -28.55
C LEU A 21 49.28 -27.82 -29.70
N ALA A 22 48.05 -27.38 -29.86
CA ALA A 22 47.29 -27.50 -31.09
C ALA A 22 46.76 -26.12 -31.44
N GLU A 23 47.36 -25.51 -32.43
CA GLU A 23 46.81 -24.34 -33.15
C GLU A 23 45.49 -24.77 -33.78
N ALA A 24 44.41 -24.11 -33.44
CA ALA A 24 43.14 -24.19 -34.12
C ALA A 24 42.70 -22.82 -34.58
N ALA A 25 42.51 -22.75 -35.89
CA ALA A 25 42.17 -21.64 -36.72
C ALA A 25 41.04 -20.74 -36.15
N GLY A 26 41.27 -19.44 -36.33
CA GLY A 26 40.29 -18.39 -36.04
C GLY A 26 39.02 -18.50 -36.90
N GLY A 27 37.94 -18.94 -36.27
CA GLY A 27 36.59 -18.77 -36.78
C GLY A 27 35.94 -17.58 -36.01
N SER A 28 35.92 -16.42 -36.64
CA SER A 28 35.13 -15.29 -36.15
C SER A 28 33.65 -15.65 -36.19
N GLN A 29 33.05 -15.95 -35.05
CA GLN A 29 31.59 -16.04 -34.96
C GLN A 29 31.04 -14.62 -35.10
N PRO A 30 29.97 -14.39 -35.89
CA PRO A 30 29.31 -13.12 -35.94
C PRO A 30 28.64 -12.86 -34.59
N VAL A 31 29.09 -11.82 -33.90
CA VAL A 31 28.41 -11.30 -32.71
C VAL A 31 27.05 -10.79 -33.18
N ALA A 32 25.99 -11.56 -32.89
CA ALA A 32 24.63 -11.08 -33.10
C ALA A 32 24.46 -9.82 -32.25
N ALA A 33 24.36 -8.67 -32.90
CA ALA A 33 24.04 -7.43 -32.24
C ALA A 33 22.65 -7.61 -31.58
N ALA A 34 22.62 -7.63 -30.24
CA ALA A 34 21.39 -7.59 -29.48
C ALA A 34 20.69 -6.28 -29.84
N VAL A 35 19.60 -6.38 -30.60
CA VAL A 35 18.70 -5.24 -30.83
C VAL A 35 18.10 -4.90 -29.47
N ALA A 36 18.56 -3.79 -28.88
CA ALA A 36 17.93 -3.23 -27.70
C ALA A 36 16.50 -2.86 -28.08
N VAL A 37 15.53 -3.62 -27.59
CA VAL A 37 14.12 -3.24 -27.66
C VAL A 37 13.98 -2.01 -26.77
N VAL A 38 13.87 -0.85 -27.39
CA VAL A 38 13.51 0.38 -26.66
C VAL A 38 12.04 0.20 -26.26
N GLU A 39 11.82 -0.24 -25.03
CA GLU A 39 10.48 -0.22 -24.47
C GLU A 39 10.00 1.23 -24.44
N GLY A 40 8.98 1.53 -25.19
CA GLY A 40 8.30 2.82 -25.15
C GLY A 40 7.71 3.03 -23.73
N PRO A 41 7.35 4.28 -23.37
CA PRO A 41 6.73 4.54 -22.08
C PRO A 41 5.53 3.61 -21.87
N ALA A 42 5.43 3.02 -20.69
CA ALA A 42 4.30 2.15 -20.33
C ALA A 42 2.98 2.89 -20.60
N PRO A 43 1.97 2.23 -21.18
CA PRO A 43 0.69 2.86 -21.44
C PRO A 43 0.09 3.37 -20.11
N PRO A 44 -0.63 4.50 -20.12
CA PRO A 44 -1.23 5.04 -18.92
C PRO A 44 -2.17 3.99 -18.27
N PRO A 45 -2.23 3.95 -16.93
CA PRO A 45 -3.07 2.99 -16.24
C PRO A 45 -4.54 3.16 -16.65
N ARG A 46 -5.19 2.06 -17.01
CA ARG A 46 -6.58 2.08 -17.44
C ARG A 46 -7.50 2.53 -16.29
N PRO A 47 -8.55 3.34 -16.58
CA PRO A 47 -9.55 3.71 -15.58
C PRO A 47 -10.24 2.49 -14.95
N LEU A 48 -10.67 2.62 -13.68
CA LEU A 48 -11.28 1.52 -12.92
C LEU A 48 -12.55 0.97 -13.58
N ASN A 49 -13.42 1.84 -14.11
CA ASN A 49 -14.62 1.43 -14.83
C ASN A 49 -14.29 0.59 -16.07
N VAL A 50 -13.26 1.00 -16.84
CA VAL A 50 -12.82 0.25 -18.04
C VAL A 50 -12.28 -1.13 -17.65
N LEU A 51 -11.57 -1.25 -16.51
CA LEU A 51 -11.11 -2.55 -16.01
C LEU A 51 -12.28 -3.44 -15.63
N ILE A 52 -13.24 -2.93 -14.86
CA ILE A 52 -14.44 -3.66 -14.43
C ILE A 52 -15.24 -4.17 -15.64
N ASP A 53 -15.50 -3.29 -16.59
CA ASP A 53 -16.31 -3.62 -17.78
C ASP A 53 -15.59 -4.62 -18.69
N SER A 54 -14.30 -4.40 -18.98
CA SER A 54 -13.51 -5.28 -19.87
C SER A 54 -13.36 -6.69 -19.31
N LEU A 55 -13.27 -6.81 -18.00
CA LEU A 55 -13.13 -8.09 -17.30
C LEU A 55 -14.49 -8.68 -16.86
N ARG A 56 -15.60 -8.00 -17.15
CA ARG A 56 -16.98 -8.40 -16.80
C ARG A 56 -17.14 -8.71 -15.32
N LEU A 57 -16.55 -7.88 -14.46
CA LEU A 57 -16.59 -8.06 -13.00
C LEU A 57 -17.88 -7.51 -12.40
N ASP A 58 -18.37 -8.14 -11.32
CA ASP A 58 -19.49 -7.58 -10.57
C ASP A 58 -19.02 -6.45 -9.64
N PRO A 59 -19.37 -5.18 -9.89
CA PRO A 59 -18.95 -4.07 -9.06
C PRO A 59 -19.53 -4.13 -7.63
N LYS A 60 -20.49 -5.00 -7.37
CA LYS A 60 -21.05 -5.21 -6.02
C LYS A 60 -20.10 -5.97 -5.10
N THR A 61 -19.09 -6.64 -5.64
CA THR A 61 -18.09 -7.39 -4.88
C THR A 61 -16.84 -6.57 -4.58
N ILE A 62 -16.83 -5.27 -4.94
CA ILE A 62 -15.72 -4.36 -4.65
C ILE A 62 -15.52 -4.24 -3.15
N ARG A 63 -14.28 -4.38 -2.74
CA ARG A 63 -13.77 -4.04 -1.41
C ARG A 63 -12.47 -3.26 -1.53
N PHE A 64 -12.15 -2.50 -0.50
CA PHE A 64 -10.94 -1.70 -0.44
C PHE A 64 -10.00 -2.23 0.65
N HIS A 65 -8.72 -2.01 0.44
CA HIS A 65 -7.68 -2.30 1.42
C HIS A 65 -6.66 -1.17 1.42
N VAL A 66 -6.32 -0.67 2.60
CA VAL A 66 -5.30 0.36 2.79
C VAL A 66 -4.12 -0.28 3.50
N ASP A 67 -3.00 -0.37 2.80
CA ASP A 67 -1.70 -0.68 3.38
C ASP A 67 -1.05 0.63 3.83
N LYS A 68 -0.97 0.80 5.15
CA LYS A 68 -0.42 2.03 5.74
C LYS A 68 1.09 2.12 5.58
N SER A 69 1.79 0.99 5.59
CA SER A 69 3.25 0.96 5.48
C SER A 69 3.71 1.38 4.08
N GLU A 70 2.99 0.92 3.05
CA GLU A 70 3.30 1.20 1.65
C GLU A 70 2.62 2.46 1.11
N ARG A 71 1.72 3.09 1.87
CA ARG A 71 0.89 4.23 1.42
C ARG A 71 0.09 3.87 0.16
N GLN A 72 -0.51 2.69 0.16
CA GLN A 72 -1.26 2.17 -0.97
C GLN A 72 -2.72 1.94 -0.62
N PHE A 73 -3.58 2.37 -1.53
CA PHE A 73 -5.01 2.13 -1.51
C PHE A 73 -5.36 1.15 -2.61
N HIS A 74 -5.73 -0.05 -2.24
CA HIS A 74 -6.02 -1.15 -3.16
C HIS A 74 -7.51 -1.33 -3.39
N VAL A 75 -7.87 -1.62 -4.63
CA VAL A 75 -9.23 -2.01 -5.04
C VAL A 75 -9.22 -3.49 -5.41
N PHE A 76 -10.00 -4.27 -4.69
CA PHE A 76 -10.21 -5.68 -4.97
C PHE A 76 -11.61 -5.93 -5.52
N VAL A 77 -11.73 -6.89 -6.42
CA VAL A 77 -13.00 -7.43 -6.92
C VAL A 77 -12.89 -8.96 -6.91
N ASN A 78 -13.82 -9.65 -6.28
CA ASN A 78 -13.77 -11.13 -6.13
C ASN A 78 -12.40 -11.63 -5.65
N ASP A 79 -11.83 -10.98 -4.62
CA ASP A 79 -10.52 -11.29 -4.03
C ASP A 79 -9.28 -11.09 -4.93
N SER A 80 -9.48 -10.62 -6.14
CA SER A 80 -8.38 -10.24 -7.05
C SER A 80 -8.07 -8.75 -6.93
N LEU A 81 -6.79 -8.41 -6.78
CA LEU A 81 -6.33 -7.02 -6.84
C LEU A 81 -6.53 -6.48 -8.26
N LEU A 82 -7.35 -5.45 -8.40
CA LEU A 82 -7.69 -4.86 -9.69
C LEU A 82 -6.92 -3.58 -9.97
N LYS A 83 -6.76 -2.73 -8.96
CA LYS A 83 -6.07 -1.44 -9.09
C LYS A 83 -5.49 -0.98 -7.75
N THR A 84 -4.42 -0.21 -7.82
CA THR A 84 -3.75 0.41 -6.67
C THR A 84 -3.57 1.89 -6.94
N TYR A 85 -3.82 2.71 -5.92
CA TYR A 85 -3.60 4.15 -5.92
C TYR A 85 -2.64 4.53 -4.80
N PRO A 86 -1.77 5.54 -4.98
CA PRO A 86 -1.04 6.12 -3.86
C PRO A 86 -2.01 6.85 -2.93
N CYS A 87 -1.73 6.81 -1.64
CA CYS A 87 -2.48 7.56 -0.66
C CYS A 87 -1.56 8.18 0.39
N VAL A 88 -2.07 9.16 1.12
CA VAL A 88 -1.43 9.69 2.34
C VAL A 88 -2.40 9.61 3.51
N LEU A 89 -1.85 9.59 4.69
CA LEU A 89 -2.54 9.23 5.92
C LEU A 89 -2.47 10.35 6.98
N GLY A 90 -2.84 10.02 8.21
CA GLY A 90 -2.62 10.90 9.35
C GLY A 90 -1.15 11.20 9.59
N GLU A 91 -0.81 12.39 10.10
CA GLU A 91 0.57 12.86 10.36
C GLU A 91 1.43 11.88 11.17
N LYS A 92 0.80 10.98 11.92
CA LYS A 92 1.47 9.92 12.71
C LYS A 92 0.95 8.55 12.27
N PRO A 93 1.37 8.07 11.09
CA PRO A 93 0.72 6.92 10.44
C PRO A 93 0.94 5.58 11.13
N VAL A 94 2.02 5.45 11.92
CA VAL A 94 2.39 4.17 12.54
C VAL A 94 1.47 3.79 13.69
N GLY A 95 0.91 2.59 13.61
CA GLY A 95 0.01 2.01 14.61
C GLY A 95 -1.42 2.54 14.54
N ASP A 96 -2.29 1.89 15.32
CA ASP A 96 -3.72 2.18 15.35
C ASP A 96 -4.05 3.53 16.02
N LYS A 97 -5.21 4.06 15.66
CA LYS A 97 -5.79 5.24 16.32
C LYS A 97 -6.29 4.90 17.73
N PHE A 98 -5.86 5.70 18.73
CA PHE A 98 -6.22 5.50 20.13
C PHE A 98 -7.27 6.49 20.62
N HIS A 99 -7.15 7.78 20.22
CA HIS A 99 -8.00 8.84 20.71
C HIS A 99 -8.04 10.04 19.75
N GLN A 100 -8.94 10.96 20.01
CA GLN A 100 -9.00 12.22 19.28
C GLN A 100 -7.70 13.03 19.41
N GLY A 101 -7.18 13.50 18.29
CA GLY A 101 -5.98 14.33 18.24
C GLY A 101 -4.66 13.55 18.23
N ASP A 102 -4.66 12.24 18.21
CA ASP A 102 -3.44 11.43 18.07
C ASP A 102 -2.83 11.44 16.65
N ARG A 103 -3.56 12.01 15.68
CA ARG A 103 -3.15 12.15 14.27
C ARG A 103 -2.91 10.82 13.56
N LYS A 104 -3.51 9.75 14.04
CA LYS A 104 -3.40 8.42 13.45
C LYS A 104 -4.61 8.07 12.60
N THR A 105 -4.36 7.33 11.52
CA THR A 105 -5.39 6.64 10.75
C THR A 105 -5.74 5.33 11.45
N PRO A 106 -7.03 5.04 11.73
CA PRO A 106 -7.43 3.83 12.44
C PRO A 106 -7.13 2.58 11.63
N GLU A 107 -6.85 1.48 12.34
CA GLU A 107 -6.68 0.15 11.77
C GLU A 107 -7.91 -0.71 12.05
N GLY A 108 -8.22 -1.65 11.15
CA GLY A 108 -9.33 -2.59 11.28
C GLY A 108 -10.22 -2.66 10.07
N THR A 109 -11.39 -3.25 10.24
CA THR A 109 -12.39 -3.43 9.19
C THR A 109 -13.53 -2.44 9.38
N PHE A 110 -13.87 -1.75 8.30
CA PHE A 110 -14.86 -0.68 8.27
C PHE A 110 -15.80 -0.81 7.08
N THR A 111 -16.94 -0.14 7.19
CA THR A 111 -17.80 0.23 6.07
C THR A 111 -17.81 1.76 5.89
N PHE A 112 -18.76 2.28 5.16
CA PHE A 112 -18.91 3.73 4.95
C PHE A 112 -20.27 4.18 5.45
N ARG A 113 -20.34 5.34 6.13
CA ARG A 113 -21.60 5.93 6.62
C ARG A 113 -22.32 6.69 5.51
N SER A 114 -21.59 7.52 4.78
CA SER A 114 -22.12 8.41 3.74
C SER A 114 -21.01 8.89 2.82
N LYS A 115 -21.40 9.55 1.74
CA LYS A 115 -20.48 10.21 0.80
C LYS A 115 -21.12 11.42 0.16
N ARG A 116 -20.35 12.46 -0.11
CA ARG A 116 -20.79 13.67 -0.83
C ARG A 116 -19.65 14.35 -1.59
N VAL A 117 -19.99 15.23 -2.51
CA VAL A 117 -19.07 16.26 -3.01
C VAL A 117 -18.74 17.24 -1.88
N HIS A 118 -17.51 17.68 -1.79
CA HIS A 118 -17.03 18.54 -0.72
C HIS A 118 -16.26 19.74 -1.28
N ASP A 119 -16.59 20.94 -0.82
CA ASP A 119 -16.07 22.19 -1.39
C ASP A 119 -14.54 22.32 -1.28
N SER A 120 -13.94 21.82 -0.18
CA SER A 120 -12.50 21.92 0.06
C SER A 120 -11.70 20.65 -0.29
N TRP A 121 -12.36 19.50 -0.31
CA TRP A 121 -11.72 18.19 -0.45
C TRP A 121 -12.22 17.41 -1.65
N HIS A 122 -12.73 18.08 -2.67
CA HIS A 122 -13.29 17.51 -3.88
C HIS A 122 -14.46 16.56 -3.60
N LYS A 123 -14.22 15.43 -2.94
CA LYS A 123 -15.21 14.48 -2.42
C LYS A 123 -14.81 14.02 -1.04
N PHE A 124 -15.79 13.74 -0.19
CA PHE A 124 -15.57 13.18 1.13
C PHE A 124 -16.48 11.96 1.34
N ILE A 125 -15.89 10.87 1.77
CA ILE A 125 -16.52 9.57 1.99
C ILE A 125 -16.29 9.19 3.44
N TRP A 126 -17.30 9.28 4.29
CA TRP A 126 -17.19 8.98 5.72
C TRP A 126 -17.06 7.49 5.96
N VAL A 127 -15.99 7.09 6.61
CA VAL A 127 -15.80 5.76 7.20
C VAL A 127 -16.68 5.64 8.44
N ASP A 128 -17.18 4.45 8.76
CA ASP A 128 -17.98 4.16 9.95
C ASP A 128 -17.15 4.08 11.25
N TYR A 129 -16.05 4.86 11.30
CA TYR A 129 -15.26 5.03 12.51
C TYR A 129 -15.87 6.13 13.41
N PRO A 130 -16.01 5.91 14.76
CA PRO A 130 -15.76 4.65 15.45
C PRO A 130 -16.93 3.67 15.31
N ASN A 131 -16.63 2.41 14.97
CA ASN A 131 -17.58 1.30 15.01
C ASN A 131 -17.50 0.54 16.34
N ALA A 132 -18.27 -0.54 16.49
CA ALA A 132 -18.32 -1.31 17.74
C ALA A 132 -16.93 -1.84 18.18
N GLU A 133 -16.12 -2.33 17.25
CA GLU A 133 -14.78 -2.83 17.53
C GLU A 133 -13.82 -1.70 17.92
N SER A 134 -13.96 -0.53 17.32
CA SER A 134 -13.20 0.68 17.68
C SER A 134 -13.51 1.10 19.13
N TRP A 135 -14.79 1.08 19.54
CA TRP A 135 -15.19 1.38 20.91
C TRP A 135 -14.66 0.37 21.91
N LYS A 136 -14.72 -0.93 21.56
CA LYS A 136 -14.17 -2.00 22.40
C LYS A 136 -12.68 -1.75 22.67
N ARG A 137 -11.86 -1.59 21.62
CA ARG A 137 -10.43 -1.33 21.76
C ARG A 137 -10.12 -0.02 22.50
N TYR A 138 -10.89 1.03 22.27
CA TYR A 138 -10.76 2.27 23.02
C TYR A 138 -10.99 2.08 24.52
N ASN A 139 -12.05 1.38 24.91
CA ASN A 139 -12.38 1.13 26.33
C ASN A 139 -11.33 0.24 27.01
N GLU A 140 -10.83 -0.78 26.33
CA GLU A 140 -9.73 -1.62 26.82
C GLU A 140 -8.46 -0.79 27.07
N ARG A 141 -8.05 0.06 26.13
CA ARG A 141 -6.90 0.95 26.25
C ARG A 141 -7.09 1.99 27.36
N LYS A 142 -8.31 2.50 27.52
CA LYS A 142 -8.66 3.43 28.60
C LYS A 142 -8.53 2.77 29.97
N ALA A 143 -9.01 1.55 30.12
CA ALA A 143 -8.86 0.76 31.36
C ALA A 143 -7.38 0.47 31.70
N GLN A 144 -6.53 0.34 30.68
CA GLN A 144 -5.07 0.16 30.81
C GLN A 144 -4.29 1.48 31.06
N GLY A 145 -4.98 2.62 31.09
CA GLY A 145 -4.34 3.94 31.26
C GLY A 145 -3.58 4.46 30.03
N LEU A 146 -3.80 3.87 28.86
CA LEU A 146 -3.12 4.24 27.62
C LEU A 146 -3.77 5.45 26.91
N ILE A 147 -4.97 5.85 27.34
CA ILE A 147 -5.66 7.02 26.82
C ILE A 147 -5.45 8.18 27.78
N PRO A 148 -4.91 9.32 27.35
CA PRO A 148 -4.75 10.49 28.20
C PRO A 148 -6.08 10.97 28.78
N ALA A 149 -6.06 11.47 30.01
CA ALA A 149 -7.27 11.96 30.67
C ALA A 149 -7.99 13.02 29.85
N GLY A 150 -9.32 12.92 29.77
CA GLY A 150 -10.17 13.86 29.02
C GLY A 150 -10.13 13.69 27.49
N LYS A 151 -9.47 12.67 26.97
CA LYS A 151 -9.49 12.38 25.51
C LYS A 151 -10.60 11.40 25.19
N ASP A 152 -11.39 11.75 24.15
CA ASP A 152 -12.40 10.88 23.55
C ASP A 152 -11.82 10.05 22.40
N ILE A 153 -12.58 9.05 21.94
CA ILE A 153 -12.19 8.21 20.82
C ILE A 153 -12.00 9.00 19.51
N GLY A 154 -12.77 10.09 19.33
CA GLY A 154 -12.81 10.90 18.12
C GLY A 154 -13.70 10.30 17.04
N GLY A 155 -13.62 10.90 15.84
CA GLY A 155 -14.44 10.53 14.68
C GLY A 155 -14.02 11.27 13.44
N GLU A 156 -14.96 11.46 12.49
CA GLU A 156 -14.77 12.22 11.25
C GLU A 156 -13.61 11.69 10.38
N ILE A 157 -13.40 10.38 10.42
CA ILE A 157 -12.45 9.70 9.53
C ILE A 157 -13.13 9.45 8.19
N GLY A 158 -12.41 9.75 7.12
CA GLY A 158 -12.93 9.56 5.77
C GLY A 158 -11.84 9.32 4.74
N ILE A 159 -12.29 8.99 3.52
CA ILE A 159 -11.48 9.07 2.30
C ILE A 159 -11.86 10.39 1.62
N HIS A 160 -10.87 11.15 1.17
CA HIS A 160 -11.14 12.41 0.49
C HIS A 160 -10.04 12.76 -0.54
N GLY A 161 -10.36 13.70 -1.41
CA GLY A 161 -9.40 14.31 -2.32
C GLY A 161 -8.58 15.41 -1.66
N VAL A 162 -7.99 16.23 -2.48
CA VAL A 162 -7.21 17.40 -2.12
C VAL A 162 -7.87 18.67 -2.70
N PRO A 163 -7.52 19.88 -2.24
CA PRO A 163 -7.92 21.09 -2.94
C PRO A 163 -7.47 21.06 -4.40
N ASP A 164 -8.19 21.73 -5.27
CA ASP A 164 -7.87 21.77 -6.70
C ASP A 164 -6.43 22.21 -6.96
N GLY A 165 -5.70 21.42 -7.76
CA GLY A 165 -4.29 21.67 -8.08
C GLY A 165 -3.29 21.15 -7.04
N TYR A 166 -3.73 20.47 -5.97
CA TYR A 166 -2.86 19.98 -4.91
C TYR A 166 -2.61 18.46 -4.94
N ASP A 167 -2.87 17.80 -6.06
CA ASP A 167 -2.59 16.35 -6.22
C ASP A 167 -1.12 15.98 -5.92
N HIS A 168 -0.19 16.93 -6.10
CA HIS A 168 1.23 16.76 -5.77
C HIS A 168 1.50 16.46 -4.28
N TRP A 169 0.56 16.76 -3.36
CA TRP A 169 0.67 16.35 -1.95
C TRP A 169 0.60 14.83 -1.80
N ILE A 170 -0.20 14.16 -2.64
CA ILE A 170 -0.28 12.71 -2.68
C ILE A 170 1.00 12.14 -3.30
N ASP A 171 1.48 12.73 -4.38
CA ASP A 171 2.70 12.31 -5.09
C ASP A 171 3.95 12.41 -4.22
N ALA A 172 4.00 13.40 -3.33
CA ALA A 172 5.09 13.57 -2.37
C ALA A 172 5.10 12.49 -1.27
N GLY A 173 4.02 11.72 -1.09
CA GLY A 173 3.91 10.67 -0.06
C GLY A 173 4.00 11.21 1.37
N GLN A 174 3.79 12.51 1.57
CA GLN A 174 3.88 13.13 2.89
C GLN A 174 2.54 13.06 3.61
N ASP A 175 2.48 12.37 4.75
CA ASP A 175 1.29 12.29 5.58
C ASP A 175 0.99 13.65 6.25
N TRP A 176 -0.24 14.14 6.07
CA TRP A 176 -0.63 15.48 6.56
C TRP A 176 -2.02 15.52 7.19
N THR A 177 -2.82 14.46 7.08
CA THR A 177 -4.19 14.49 7.56
C THR A 177 -4.28 14.33 9.08
N TRP A 178 -5.47 14.52 9.63
CA TRP A 178 -5.72 14.27 11.05
C TRP A 178 -6.19 12.85 11.35
N GLY A 179 -6.00 11.94 10.40
CA GLY A 179 -6.36 10.54 10.47
C GLY A 179 -7.18 10.05 9.27
N CYS A 180 -7.57 10.91 8.36
CA CYS A 180 -8.20 10.54 7.09
C CYS A 180 -7.20 9.90 6.12
N ILE A 181 -7.73 9.29 5.09
CA ILE A 181 -6.99 8.77 3.93
C ILE A 181 -7.21 9.75 2.78
N ALA A 182 -6.16 10.38 2.27
CA ALA A 182 -6.29 11.28 1.13
C ALA A 182 -5.70 10.64 -0.14
N LEU A 183 -6.39 10.85 -1.26
CA LEU A 183 -6.05 10.39 -2.60
C LEU A 183 -6.02 11.60 -3.56
N ARG A 184 -5.47 11.42 -4.76
CA ARG A 184 -5.65 12.42 -5.82
C ARG A 184 -7.14 12.54 -6.17
N ASN A 185 -7.55 13.72 -6.64
CA ASN A 185 -8.95 13.95 -6.99
C ASN A 185 -9.47 12.97 -8.04
N ALA A 186 -8.68 12.68 -9.08
CA ALA A 186 -9.04 11.70 -10.10
C ALA A 186 -9.19 10.27 -9.54
N ASP A 187 -8.36 9.88 -8.56
CA ASP A 187 -8.42 8.55 -7.94
C ASP A 187 -9.69 8.41 -7.07
N VAL A 188 -10.05 9.48 -6.34
CA VAL A 188 -11.32 9.52 -5.59
C VAL A 188 -12.50 9.42 -6.56
N ASP A 189 -12.45 10.09 -7.72
CA ASP A 189 -13.50 10.02 -8.73
C ASP A 189 -13.71 8.60 -9.24
N GLU A 190 -12.65 7.85 -9.43
CA GLU A 190 -12.74 6.46 -9.88
C GLU A 190 -13.39 5.53 -8.86
N ILE A 191 -13.10 5.68 -7.57
CA ILE A 191 -13.64 4.79 -6.52
C ILE A 191 -15.05 5.21 -6.06
N TYR A 192 -15.37 6.50 -6.11
CA TYR A 192 -16.60 7.07 -5.55
C TYR A 192 -17.90 6.39 -6.03
N PRO A 193 -18.09 6.05 -7.31
CA PRO A 193 -19.32 5.39 -7.78
C PRO A 193 -19.56 4.04 -7.12
N TYR A 194 -18.51 3.33 -6.77
CA TYR A 194 -18.56 1.96 -6.27
C TYR A 194 -18.73 1.85 -4.75
N ILE A 195 -18.65 2.96 -4.04
CA ILE A 195 -18.88 2.98 -2.59
C ILE A 195 -20.37 3.01 -2.33
N ARG A 196 -20.84 1.95 -1.70
CA ARG A 196 -22.22 1.78 -1.24
C ARG A 196 -22.21 1.83 0.30
N PRO A 197 -22.81 2.89 0.92
CA PRO A 197 -22.89 2.99 2.38
C PRO A 197 -23.38 1.68 3.02
N GLU A 198 -22.81 1.32 4.15
CA GLU A 198 -23.10 0.13 4.97
C GLU A 198 -22.87 -1.24 4.28
N LYS A 199 -22.43 -1.26 3.01
CA LYS A 199 -22.26 -2.49 2.22
C LYS A 199 -20.84 -2.69 1.70
N THR A 200 -20.19 -1.63 1.24
CA THR A 200 -18.82 -1.73 0.74
C THR A 200 -17.87 -1.82 1.93
N MET A 201 -16.99 -2.82 1.90
CA MET A 201 -16.02 -3.09 2.97
C MET A 201 -14.69 -2.41 2.66
N MET A 202 -14.01 -1.98 3.72
CA MET A 202 -12.63 -1.51 3.69
C MET A 202 -11.86 -2.07 4.87
N VAL A 203 -10.66 -2.59 4.61
CA VAL A 203 -9.69 -3.00 5.63
C VAL A 203 -8.55 -2.00 5.63
N ILE A 204 -8.12 -1.57 6.82
CA ILE A 204 -6.95 -0.70 6.99
C ILE A 204 -5.96 -1.47 7.87
N GLU A 205 -4.78 -1.75 7.32
CA GLU A 205 -3.71 -2.52 7.98
C GLU A 205 -2.42 -1.69 8.10
N PRO A 206 -1.52 -2.09 9.03
CA PRO A 206 -0.22 -1.44 9.24
C PRO A 206 0.63 -1.28 8.01
#